data_0684d9d1663a40377d5f49c17fb3a5e6
#
_entry.id   0684d9d1663a40377d5f49c17fb3a5e6
#
_cell.length_a   1.000
_cell.length_b   1.000
_cell.length_c   1.000
_cell.angle_alpha   90.00
_cell.angle_beta   90.00
_cell.angle_gamma   90.00
#
_symmetry.space_group_name_H-M   'P 1'
#
loop_
_entity.id
_entity.type
_entity.pdbx_description
1 polymer ?
#
loop_
_entity_poly.entity_id
_entity_poly.type
_entity_poly.pdbx_seq_one_letter_code
_entity_poly.pdbx_strand_id
1 'polypeptide(L)'
;MIPAPLPPVPNTIRDEYGALVLDLDRLIVTLSQRLRSFINCAPGCSSCCRKFTVLPLEATLIAGSPRPSVRSIGGEEQCPLLDDNRCTIYQQRPLICRTQGLPIGYVDETNEQIEVSACPLNFSEDHPFEYDDLLLLDPFNFRLAALNRAYCQKAGIAADLRLPLE
;
A
#
# COMPACT_ATOMS: atom_id res chain seq x y z
N MET A 1 -16.21 -16.09 5.22
CA MET A 1 -15.46 -17.28 5.66
C MET A 1 -14.03 -17.07 5.19
N ILE A 2 -13.09 -16.77 6.10
CA ILE A 2 -11.66 -16.67 5.76
C ILE A 2 -11.24 -18.06 5.30
N PRO A 3 -10.68 -18.22 4.09
CA PRO A 3 -10.19 -19.52 3.67
C PRO A 3 -9.09 -19.98 4.64
N ALA A 4 -8.92 -21.29 4.75
CA ALA A 4 -7.79 -21.90 5.46
C ALA A 4 -6.49 -21.13 5.17
N PRO A 5 -5.49 -21.14 6.09
CA PRO A 5 -4.28 -20.35 5.91
C PRO A 5 -3.73 -20.56 4.49
N LEU A 6 -3.52 -19.46 3.78
CA LEU A 6 -3.01 -19.51 2.41
C LEU A 6 -1.63 -20.20 2.39
N PRO A 7 -1.30 -20.94 1.31
CA PRO A 7 -0.01 -21.58 1.20
C PRO A 7 1.15 -20.56 1.25
N PRO A 8 2.33 -20.95 1.74
CA PRO A 8 3.47 -20.04 1.84
C PRO A 8 3.89 -19.51 0.46
N VAL A 9 4.30 -18.26 0.42
CA VAL A 9 4.78 -17.63 -0.81
C VAL A 9 6.12 -18.23 -1.22
N PRO A 10 6.26 -18.74 -2.47
CA PRO A 10 7.55 -19.23 -2.99
C PRO A 10 8.65 -18.17 -2.92
N ASN A 11 9.89 -18.57 -2.64
CA ASN A 11 11.01 -17.63 -2.47
C ASN A 11 11.20 -16.74 -3.68
N THR A 12 11.10 -17.27 -4.91
CA THR A 12 11.24 -16.47 -6.14
C THR A 12 10.23 -15.32 -6.21
N ILE A 13 8.96 -15.59 -5.87
CA ILE A 13 7.91 -14.55 -5.86
C ILE A 13 8.13 -13.57 -4.71
N ARG A 14 8.60 -14.05 -3.56
CA ARG A 14 8.95 -13.21 -2.40
C ARG A 14 10.09 -12.24 -2.75
N ASP A 15 11.13 -12.73 -3.41
CA ASP A 15 12.30 -11.93 -3.80
C ASP A 15 11.92 -10.87 -4.83
N GLU A 16 11.09 -11.23 -5.84
CA GLU A 16 10.58 -10.29 -6.83
C GLU A 16 9.65 -9.23 -6.21
N TYR A 17 8.81 -9.63 -5.25
CA TYR A 17 8.00 -8.66 -4.48
C TYR A 17 8.88 -7.74 -3.64
N GLY A 18 9.94 -8.26 -3.02
CA GLY A 18 10.92 -7.46 -2.31
C GLY A 18 11.60 -6.42 -3.21
N ALA A 19 11.98 -6.80 -4.44
CA ALA A 19 12.52 -5.87 -5.42
C ALA A 19 11.51 -4.78 -5.83
N LEU A 20 10.23 -5.17 -6.04
CA LEU A 20 9.16 -4.23 -6.33
C LEU A 20 8.99 -3.19 -5.19
N VAL A 21 8.99 -3.64 -3.95
CA VAL A 21 8.90 -2.76 -2.76
C VAL A 21 10.09 -1.81 -2.67
N LEU A 22 11.31 -2.30 -2.92
CA LEU A 22 12.50 -1.46 -2.92
C LEU A 22 12.48 -0.37 -4.00
N ASP A 23 12.01 -0.70 -5.20
CA ASP A 23 11.87 0.28 -6.28
C ASP A 23 10.86 1.37 -5.92
N LEU A 24 9.71 0.96 -5.35
CA LEU A 24 8.70 1.90 -4.87
C LEU A 24 9.24 2.78 -3.74
N ASP A 25 9.91 2.20 -2.74
CA ASP A 25 10.45 2.94 -1.59
C ASP A 25 11.51 3.97 -2.04
N ARG A 26 12.33 3.68 -3.05
CA ARG A 26 13.28 4.64 -3.64
C ARG A 26 12.55 5.84 -4.26
N LEU A 27 11.48 5.60 -5.02
CA LEU A 27 10.68 6.66 -5.61
C LEU A 27 9.98 7.49 -4.51
N ILE A 28 9.42 6.85 -3.49
CA ILE A 28 8.81 7.51 -2.33
C ILE A 28 9.81 8.43 -1.64
N VAL A 29 11.06 7.98 -1.42
CA VAL A 29 12.11 8.81 -0.82
C VAL A 29 12.40 10.02 -1.69
N THR A 30 12.54 9.85 -3.00
CA THR A 30 12.81 10.95 -3.95
C THR A 30 11.69 11.99 -3.92
N LEU A 31 10.43 11.55 -4.02
CA LEU A 31 9.27 12.44 -3.98
C LEU A 31 9.11 13.11 -2.61
N SER A 32 9.34 12.39 -1.52
CA SER A 32 9.28 12.96 -0.17
C SER A 32 10.34 14.05 0.05
N GLN A 33 11.52 13.89 -0.54
CA GLN A 33 12.57 14.93 -0.51
C GLN A 33 12.17 16.16 -1.34
N ARG A 34 11.64 15.95 -2.53
CA ARG A 34 11.16 17.01 -3.41
C ARG A 34 10.01 17.82 -2.76
N LEU A 35 9.08 17.12 -2.15
CA LEU A 35 7.85 17.69 -1.55
C LEU A 35 7.98 17.98 -0.05
N ARG A 36 9.18 17.96 0.50
CA ARG A 36 9.44 18.02 1.96
C ARG A 36 8.79 19.20 2.68
N SER A 37 8.60 20.34 1.98
CA SER A 37 7.99 21.54 2.55
C SER A 37 6.48 21.42 2.75
N PHE A 38 5.85 20.41 2.16
CA PHE A 38 4.42 20.17 2.21
C PHE A 38 4.05 18.95 3.06
N ILE A 39 4.98 17.99 3.20
CA ILE A 39 4.71 16.73 3.88
C ILE A 39 4.80 16.90 5.40
N ASN A 40 3.65 16.75 6.08
CA ASN A 40 3.49 16.81 7.52
C ASN A 40 3.41 15.43 8.19
N CYS A 41 3.67 14.36 7.43
CA CYS A 41 3.62 13.00 7.96
C CYS A 41 4.66 12.78 9.06
N ALA A 42 4.20 12.42 10.25
CA ALA A 42 5.03 12.17 11.41
C ALA A 42 4.55 10.92 12.17
N PRO A 43 5.38 10.30 13.02
CA PRO A 43 4.94 9.21 13.89
C PRO A 43 3.71 9.61 14.70
N GLY A 44 2.66 8.79 14.66
CA GLY A 44 1.35 9.08 15.26
C GLY A 44 0.33 9.71 14.30
N CYS A 45 0.71 10.16 13.11
CA CYS A 45 -0.25 10.50 12.07
C CYS A 45 -0.85 9.20 11.48
N SER A 46 -2.15 9.02 11.64
CA SER A 46 -2.87 7.81 11.20
C SER A 46 -4.14 8.10 10.38
N SER A 47 -4.32 9.34 9.91
CA SER A 47 -5.53 9.76 9.18
C SER A 47 -5.78 8.97 7.89
N CYS A 48 -4.72 8.50 7.22
CA CYS A 48 -4.78 7.64 6.03
C CYS A 48 -4.84 6.14 6.35
N CYS A 49 -4.71 5.74 7.63
CA CYS A 49 -4.75 4.34 8.04
C CYS A 49 -6.19 3.87 8.16
N ARG A 50 -6.75 3.41 7.06
CA ARG A 50 -8.12 2.89 6.95
C ARG A 50 -8.12 1.38 6.73
N LYS A 51 -9.30 0.77 6.82
CA LYS A 51 -9.50 -0.63 6.46
C LYS A 51 -9.36 -0.78 4.94
N PHE A 52 -8.24 -1.34 4.52
CA PHE A 52 -8.02 -1.71 3.13
C PHE A 52 -8.18 -3.22 2.94
N THR A 53 -8.47 -3.61 1.72
CA THR A 53 -8.29 -4.98 1.25
C THR A 53 -7.03 -5.07 0.41
N VAL A 54 -6.35 -6.22 0.50
CA VAL A 54 -5.11 -6.49 -0.22
C VAL A 54 -5.23 -7.75 -1.07
N LEU A 55 -4.31 -7.92 -1.98
CA LEU A 55 -4.22 -9.13 -2.80
C LEU A 55 -3.72 -10.32 -1.97
N PRO A 56 -4.07 -11.57 -2.33
CA PRO A 56 -3.65 -12.77 -1.63
C PRO A 56 -2.14 -12.86 -1.36
N LEU A 57 -1.31 -12.45 -2.31
CA LEU A 57 0.15 -12.40 -2.13
C LEU A 57 0.53 -11.54 -0.93
N GLU A 58 0.05 -10.28 -0.89
CA GLU A 58 0.38 -9.36 0.21
C GLU A 58 -0.20 -9.83 1.53
N ALA A 59 -1.45 -10.32 1.54
CA ALA A 59 -2.06 -10.87 2.75
C ALA A 59 -1.22 -12.02 3.34
N THR A 60 -0.72 -12.93 2.47
CA THR A 60 0.11 -14.05 2.91
C THR A 60 1.46 -13.60 3.46
N LEU A 61 2.11 -12.61 2.81
CA LEU A 61 3.37 -12.06 3.27
C LEU A 61 3.23 -11.37 4.62
N ILE A 62 2.14 -10.63 4.82
CA ILE A 62 1.83 -9.93 6.07
C ILE A 62 1.50 -10.94 7.18
N ALA A 63 0.68 -11.97 6.89
CA ALA A 63 0.33 -13.00 7.86
C ALA A 63 1.54 -13.81 8.36
N GLY A 64 2.54 -14.00 7.50
CA GLY A 64 3.80 -14.68 7.84
C GLY A 64 4.79 -13.83 8.63
N SER A 65 4.50 -12.55 8.89
CA SER A 65 5.37 -11.66 9.63
C SER A 65 5.05 -11.68 11.14
N PRO A 66 6.06 -11.57 12.03
CA PRO A 66 5.81 -11.42 13.46
C PRO A 66 4.96 -10.18 13.71
N ARG A 67 3.88 -10.34 14.46
CA ARG A 67 2.98 -9.24 14.82
C ARG A 67 2.79 -9.20 16.34
N PRO A 68 2.85 -8.02 16.98
CA PRO A 68 2.41 -7.88 18.36
C PRO A 68 0.90 -8.13 18.43
N SER A 69 0.43 -8.57 19.61
CA SER A 69 -1.01 -8.64 19.89
C SER A 69 -1.56 -7.22 19.94
N VAL A 70 -2.34 -6.84 18.95
CA VAL A 70 -2.94 -5.50 18.88
C VAL A 70 -4.30 -5.51 19.55
N ARG A 71 -4.52 -4.56 20.43
CA ARG A 71 -5.87 -4.17 20.86
C ARG A 71 -6.27 -2.96 20.02
N SER A 72 -6.93 -3.20 18.90
CA SER A 72 -7.54 -2.12 18.13
C SER A 72 -8.58 -1.41 19.00
N ILE A 73 -8.31 -0.16 19.34
CA ILE A 73 -9.25 0.74 20.04
C ILE A 73 -9.91 1.69 19.02
N GLY A 74 -9.64 1.48 17.72
CA GLY A 74 -10.08 2.34 16.64
C GLY A 74 -11.56 2.17 16.26
N GLY A 75 -12.14 3.21 15.65
CA GLY A 75 -13.49 3.17 15.08
C GLY A 75 -13.61 2.17 13.93
N GLU A 76 -14.85 1.94 13.47
CA GLU A 76 -15.18 0.93 12.43
C GLU A 76 -14.39 1.08 11.12
N GLU A 77 -14.00 2.30 10.77
CA GLU A 77 -13.28 2.61 9.51
C GLU A 77 -11.75 2.58 9.67
N GLN A 78 -11.23 2.51 10.89
CA GLN A 78 -9.79 2.58 11.13
C GLN A 78 -9.11 1.22 10.90
N CYS A 79 -7.85 1.26 10.46
CA CYS A 79 -7.05 0.06 10.23
C CYS A 79 -6.88 -0.75 11.54
N PRO A 80 -7.20 -2.05 11.55
CA PRO A 80 -7.11 -2.88 12.75
C PRO A 80 -5.66 -3.15 13.20
N LEU A 81 -4.67 -2.82 12.37
CA LEU A 81 -3.25 -2.99 12.67
C LEU A 81 -2.61 -1.74 13.30
N LEU A 82 -3.42 -0.79 13.76
CA LEU A 82 -2.94 0.34 14.54
C LEU A 82 -2.92 0.00 16.03
N ASP A 83 -1.84 0.39 16.68
CA ASP A 83 -1.69 0.43 18.13
C ASP A 83 -1.18 1.82 18.51
N ASP A 84 -1.92 2.55 19.35
CA ASP A 84 -1.63 3.95 19.73
C ASP A 84 -1.26 4.83 18.50
N ASN A 85 -2.09 4.82 17.47
CA ASN A 85 -1.88 5.53 16.20
C ASN A 85 -0.60 5.15 15.45
N ARG A 86 0.01 4.01 15.74
CA ARG A 86 1.21 3.51 15.08
C ARG A 86 0.91 2.19 14.37
N CYS A 87 1.38 2.07 13.15
CA CYS A 87 1.24 0.83 12.38
C CYS A 87 2.15 -0.26 12.93
N THR A 88 1.57 -1.37 13.38
CA THR A 88 2.31 -2.52 13.94
C THR A 88 3.09 -3.32 12.90
N ILE A 89 2.75 -3.13 11.61
CA ILE A 89 3.42 -3.77 10.47
C ILE A 89 4.12 -2.75 9.57
N TYR A 90 4.62 -1.64 10.11
CA TYR A 90 5.12 -0.50 9.32
C TYR A 90 6.13 -0.91 8.25
N GLN A 91 7.04 -1.83 8.54
CA GLN A 91 8.05 -2.31 7.58
C GLN A 91 7.46 -3.28 6.54
N GLN A 92 6.40 -4.01 6.90
CA GLN A 92 5.73 -4.99 6.05
C GLN A 92 4.46 -4.44 5.38
N ARG A 93 4.27 -3.12 5.40
CA ARG A 93 3.09 -2.48 4.80
C ARG A 93 2.91 -2.90 3.33
N PRO A 94 1.68 -3.20 2.90
CA PRO A 94 1.38 -3.43 1.49
C PRO A 94 1.61 -2.15 0.67
N LEU A 95 1.70 -2.29 -0.66
CA LEU A 95 1.99 -1.16 -1.55
C LEU A 95 1.08 0.03 -1.31
N ILE A 96 -0.24 -0.21 -1.20
CA ILE A 96 -1.22 0.86 -0.97
C ILE A 96 -0.95 1.68 0.31
N CYS A 97 -0.45 1.06 1.36
CA CYS A 97 -0.13 1.75 2.62
C CYS A 97 1.19 2.53 2.54
N ARG A 98 2.13 2.09 1.66
CA ARG A 98 3.42 2.77 1.47
C ARG A 98 3.28 4.09 0.77
N THR A 99 2.31 4.21 -0.14
CA THR A 99 2.09 5.38 -0.99
C THR A 99 1.30 6.49 -0.32
N GLN A 100 0.70 6.21 0.85
CA GLN A 100 -0.11 7.19 1.57
C GLN A 100 0.71 8.41 1.99
N GLY A 101 0.10 9.58 1.86
CA GLY A 101 0.71 10.87 2.18
C GLY A 101 1.30 11.60 0.97
N LEU A 102 1.60 10.89 -0.13
CA LEU A 102 2.10 11.47 -1.38
C LEU A 102 0.96 11.77 -2.36
N PRO A 103 1.18 12.66 -3.34
CA PRO A 103 0.24 12.87 -4.43
C PRO A 103 0.33 11.69 -5.42
N ILE A 104 -0.78 10.94 -5.53
CA ILE A 104 -0.86 9.77 -6.41
C ILE A 104 -1.57 10.20 -7.69
N GLY A 105 -0.90 10.00 -8.82
CA GLY A 105 -1.46 10.22 -10.15
C GLY A 105 -2.09 8.94 -10.70
N TYR A 106 -3.31 9.05 -11.18
CA TYR A 106 -4.04 8.02 -11.90
C TYR A 106 -4.29 8.48 -13.32
N VAL A 107 -4.01 7.62 -14.29
CA VAL A 107 -4.34 7.89 -15.68
C VAL A 107 -5.80 7.53 -15.91
N ASP A 108 -6.64 8.52 -16.18
CA ASP A 108 -7.99 8.30 -16.69
C ASP A 108 -7.91 8.08 -18.21
N GLU A 109 -8.01 6.82 -18.62
CA GLU A 109 -7.97 6.44 -20.04
C GLU A 109 -9.14 7.02 -20.86
N THR A 110 -10.23 7.41 -20.19
CA THR A 110 -11.44 7.94 -20.86
C THR A 110 -11.26 9.39 -21.29
N ASN A 111 -10.57 10.19 -20.46
CA ASN A 111 -10.41 11.63 -20.66
C ASN A 111 -8.98 12.05 -21.04
N GLU A 112 -8.06 11.08 -21.15
CA GLU A 112 -6.62 11.33 -21.35
C GLU A 112 -6.03 12.32 -20.33
N GLN A 113 -6.57 12.30 -19.11
CA GLN A 113 -6.18 13.21 -18.02
C GLN A 113 -5.55 12.42 -16.87
N ILE A 114 -4.74 13.11 -16.10
CA ILE A 114 -4.20 12.57 -14.85
C ILE A 114 -5.04 13.13 -13.70
N GLU A 115 -5.76 12.24 -13.02
CA GLU A 115 -6.39 12.57 -11.74
C GLU A 115 -5.39 12.43 -10.61
N VAL A 116 -5.41 13.39 -9.69
CA VAL A 116 -4.49 13.39 -8.54
C VAL A 116 -5.26 13.20 -7.24
N SER A 117 -4.86 12.21 -6.47
CA SER A 117 -5.31 12.00 -5.09
C SER A 117 -4.17 12.32 -4.13
N ALA A 118 -4.36 13.27 -3.23
CA ALA A 118 -3.34 13.69 -2.27
C ALA A 118 -3.89 13.77 -0.85
N CYS A 119 -3.01 13.67 0.14
CA CYS A 119 -3.39 13.80 1.54
C CYS A 119 -3.75 15.26 1.87
N PRO A 120 -4.97 15.55 2.36
CA PRO A 120 -5.40 16.92 2.67
C PRO A 120 -4.66 17.55 3.85
N LEU A 121 -3.94 16.75 4.66
CA LEU A 121 -3.06 17.26 5.72
C LEU A 121 -1.71 17.72 5.19
N ASN A 122 -1.34 17.28 3.99
CA ASN A 122 -0.09 17.65 3.32
C ASN A 122 -0.31 18.71 2.25
N PHE A 123 -1.40 18.62 1.49
CA PHE A 123 -1.64 19.46 0.32
C PHE A 123 -3.04 20.06 0.38
N SER A 124 -3.15 21.34 0.04
CA SER A 124 -4.46 21.98 -0.16
C SER A 124 -5.15 21.42 -1.40
N GLU A 125 -6.47 21.58 -1.49
CA GLU A 125 -7.27 21.14 -2.62
C GLU A 125 -6.82 21.75 -3.95
N ASP A 126 -6.38 23.03 -3.92
CA ASP A 126 -5.90 23.77 -5.09
C ASP A 126 -4.37 23.69 -5.28
N HIS A 127 -3.69 22.74 -4.65
CA HIS A 127 -2.23 22.62 -4.76
C HIS A 127 -1.83 22.32 -6.21
N PRO A 128 -1.00 23.14 -6.86
CA PRO A 128 -0.57 22.93 -8.23
C PRO A 128 0.53 21.88 -8.28
N PHE A 129 0.17 20.64 -8.68
CA PHE A 129 1.14 19.58 -8.88
C PHE A 129 1.74 19.64 -10.28
N GLU A 130 3.06 19.51 -10.35
CA GLU A 130 3.76 19.21 -11.59
C GLU A 130 3.78 17.68 -11.82
N TYR A 131 3.98 17.24 -13.05
CA TYR A 131 4.05 15.82 -13.39
C TYR A 131 5.09 15.06 -12.54
N ASP A 132 6.25 15.69 -12.32
CA ASP A 132 7.36 15.12 -11.53
C ASP A 132 7.08 15.08 -10.01
N ASP A 133 5.98 15.67 -9.55
CA ASP A 133 5.53 15.59 -8.16
C ASP A 133 4.67 14.35 -7.92
N LEU A 134 4.19 13.70 -8.99
CA LEU A 134 3.21 12.63 -8.90
C LEU A 134 3.85 11.26 -8.75
N LEU A 135 3.31 10.48 -7.84
CA LEU A 135 3.57 9.06 -7.76
C LEU A 135 2.63 8.31 -8.71
N LEU A 136 3.11 7.93 -9.89
CA LEU A 136 2.35 7.12 -10.83
C LEU A 136 2.39 5.65 -10.40
N LEU A 137 1.25 5.11 -9.99
CA LEU A 137 1.16 3.76 -9.42
C LEU A 137 1.00 2.64 -10.44
N ASP A 138 0.56 2.91 -11.64
CA ASP A 138 0.23 1.88 -12.64
C ASP A 138 1.38 0.90 -12.89
N PRO A 139 2.64 1.31 -13.09
CA PRO A 139 3.75 0.37 -13.28
C PRO A 139 3.94 -0.59 -12.10
N PHE A 140 3.73 -0.10 -10.88
CA PHE A 140 3.84 -0.91 -9.65
C PHE A 140 2.64 -1.85 -9.50
N ASN A 141 1.43 -1.36 -9.78
CA ASN A 141 0.21 -2.15 -9.76
C ASN A 141 0.25 -3.30 -10.78
N PHE A 142 0.76 -3.06 -11.99
CA PHE A 142 0.94 -4.11 -13.01
C PHE A 142 1.91 -5.20 -12.54
N ARG A 143 3.06 -4.82 -11.96
CA ARG A 143 4.03 -5.78 -11.40
C ARG A 143 3.42 -6.55 -10.24
N LEU A 144 2.75 -5.88 -9.31
CA LEU A 144 2.06 -6.52 -8.18
C LEU A 144 0.99 -7.51 -8.67
N ALA A 145 0.16 -7.11 -9.64
CA ALA A 145 -0.89 -7.97 -10.20
C ALA A 145 -0.30 -9.21 -10.88
N ALA A 146 0.83 -9.08 -11.60
CA ALA A 146 1.52 -10.20 -12.22
C ALA A 146 2.06 -11.19 -11.17
N LEU A 147 2.72 -10.69 -10.13
CA LEU A 147 3.24 -11.50 -9.02
C LEU A 147 2.12 -12.21 -8.25
N ASN A 148 1.03 -11.48 -7.97
CA ASN A 148 -0.12 -12.07 -7.32
C ASN A 148 -0.76 -13.17 -8.18
N ARG A 149 -0.90 -12.97 -9.48
CA ARG A 149 -1.41 -14.01 -10.41
C ARG A 149 -0.54 -15.26 -10.39
N ALA A 150 0.78 -15.08 -10.44
CA ALA A 150 1.72 -16.21 -10.37
C ALA A 150 1.63 -16.96 -9.03
N TYR A 151 1.46 -16.24 -7.92
CA TYR A 151 1.23 -16.84 -6.60
C TYR A 151 -0.09 -17.60 -6.56
N CYS A 152 -1.20 -16.95 -6.95
CA CYS A 152 -2.55 -17.52 -6.90
C CYS A 152 -2.67 -18.77 -7.78
N GLN A 153 -2.04 -18.79 -8.94
CA GLN A 153 -2.00 -19.96 -9.82
C GLN A 153 -1.35 -21.16 -9.12
N LYS A 154 -0.24 -20.95 -8.41
CA LYS A 154 0.44 -22.01 -7.64
C LYS A 154 -0.36 -22.43 -6.40
N ALA A 155 -1.07 -21.51 -5.79
CA ALA A 155 -1.88 -21.73 -4.59
C ALA A 155 -3.28 -22.31 -4.88
N GLY A 156 -3.72 -22.33 -6.15
CA GLY A 156 -5.06 -22.80 -6.54
C GLY A 156 -6.19 -21.88 -6.08
N ILE A 157 -5.94 -20.56 -6.03
CA ILE A 157 -6.90 -19.55 -5.58
C ILE A 157 -7.16 -18.49 -6.65
N ALA A 158 -8.30 -17.80 -6.56
CA ALA A 158 -8.66 -16.74 -7.49
C ALA A 158 -7.73 -15.52 -7.33
N ALA A 159 -7.22 -14.98 -8.43
CA ALA A 159 -6.26 -13.88 -8.41
C ALA A 159 -6.90 -12.50 -8.15
N ASP A 160 -8.20 -12.39 -8.35
CA ASP A 160 -9.02 -11.19 -8.09
C ASP A 160 -9.59 -11.15 -6.66
N LEU A 161 -9.33 -12.19 -5.87
CA LEU A 161 -9.72 -12.21 -4.45
C LEU A 161 -9.13 -11.00 -3.72
N ARG A 162 -9.94 -10.41 -2.85
CA ARG A 162 -9.52 -9.32 -1.95
C ARG A 162 -9.69 -9.77 -0.52
N LEU A 163 -8.63 -9.66 0.26
CA LEU A 163 -8.60 -10.07 1.66
C LEU A 163 -8.49 -8.83 2.56
N PRO A 164 -9.21 -8.80 3.68
CA PRO A 164 -9.06 -7.71 4.63
C PRO A 164 -7.64 -7.68 5.18
N LEU A 165 -7.16 -6.49 5.47
CA LEU A 165 -5.88 -6.28 6.15
C LEU A 165 -6.09 -6.42 7.66
N GLU A 166 -5.82 -7.62 8.20
CA GLU A 166 -6.03 -8.00 9.61
C GLU A 166 -4.72 -8.44 10.28
#